data_780ce84dc9d40c722529504cdf9ed60f
#
_entry.id   780ce84dc9d40c722529504cdf9ed60f
#
_cell.length_a   1.000
_cell.length_b   1.000
_cell.length_c   1.000
_cell.angle_alpha   90.00
_cell.angle_beta   90.00
_cell.angle_gamma   90.00
#
_symmetry.space_group_name_H-M   'P 1'
#
loop_
_entity.id
_entity.type
_entity.pdbx_description
1 polymer ?
#
loop_
_entity_poly.entity_id
_entity_poly.type
_entity_poly.pdbx_seq_one_letter_code
_entity_poly.pdbx_strand_id
1 'polypeptide(L)'
;MFFDFHKFEGAMALSAIDGDWSYARLFTSSEEIATAVRPRSLVFLFVRNVLSAIAGYVGFLNHGIVPVMMDASIAPDLRMNLMKLYRPSYLWLPEELAGDFAAFAPILHKGSYVLLDTGEQTPYPLHADLALLMTTSGSTGSPKLVRQSYDNLRANTASIVEYLHLDETERAVTNLPLHYVYGLSILNTHLAVGASVVVTEKTLFDRSFWQLMRDKEVTSLSGVPYTYAMLKRLRFFRMDLPALRTLTQAGGKLDPELHREFAAFAQTHGKHFVVMYGAAEATARMGYLPPQYALEKIGAMGIAIPGGRFELIDEAGKEITDTDTVGELVYYGANVTLGYAESGADLVRGDERHGRYETGDLAQRDNDGFYTVVGRKRRFLKMFGKRTNLQEVEHILRQHFGEIEVACAGIDDNLYIFVTQEELVPEIAPFLSAKLGLHHSAFTAQCIASIPKNASGKTIYRELEQYYDV
;
A
#
# COMPACT_ATOMS: atom_id res chain seq x y z
N MET A 1 14.51 -15.50 -15.01
CA MET A 1 14.71 -15.15 -13.61
C MET A 1 14.20 -13.72 -13.42
N PHE A 2 13.47 -13.45 -12.34
CA PHE A 2 12.97 -12.07 -12.05
C PHE A 2 14.07 -11.23 -11.38
N PHE A 3 14.70 -11.77 -10.35
CA PHE A 3 15.86 -11.19 -9.70
C PHE A 3 17.13 -11.87 -10.20
N ASP A 4 18.03 -11.08 -10.79
CA ASP A 4 19.38 -11.51 -11.19
C ASP A 4 20.41 -10.93 -10.21
N PHE A 5 20.90 -11.77 -9.30
CA PHE A 5 21.81 -11.36 -8.23
C PHE A 5 23.30 -11.58 -8.56
N HIS A 6 23.64 -12.14 -9.74
CA HIS A 6 25.02 -12.44 -10.10
C HIS A 6 25.96 -11.23 -10.04
N LYS A 7 25.43 -10.03 -10.32
CA LYS A 7 26.22 -8.80 -10.27
C LYS A 7 26.53 -8.34 -8.84
N PHE A 8 25.83 -8.88 -7.83
CA PHE A 8 25.85 -8.38 -6.46
C PHE A 8 26.23 -9.44 -5.42
N GLU A 9 26.70 -10.63 -5.82
CA GLU A 9 26.85 -11.83 -4.96
C GLU A 9 27.50 -11.56 -3.61
N GLY A 10 28.59 -10.79 -3.57
CA GLY A 10 29.30 -10.44 -2.35
C GLY A 10 28.71 -9.29 -1.54
N ALA A 11 27.77 -8.54 -2.12
CA ALA A 11 27.16 -7.38 -1.44
C ALA A 11 26.13 -7.84 -0.40
N MET A 12 25.85 -6.96 0.57
CA MET A 12 24.79 -7.13 1.56
C MET A 12 23.43 -6.98 0.91
N ALA A 13 22.57 -7.99 1.00
CA ALA A 13 21.19 -7.94 0.53
C ALA A 13 20.21 -7.62 1.66
N LEU A 14 20.27 -8.38 2.73
CA LEU A 14 19.36 -8.28 3.88
C LEU A 14 20.15 -8.18 5.17
N SER A 15 19.75 -7.27 6.04
CA SER A 15 20.35 -7.09 7.36
C SER A 15 19.26 -7.20 8.44
N ALA A 16 19.40 -8.10 9.39
CA ALA A 16 18.46 -8.32 10.48
C ALA A 16 19.19 -8.43 11.83
N ILE A 17 18.43 -8.44 12.92
CA ILE A 17 19.02 -8.61 14.27
C ILE A 17 19.74 -9.96 14.41
N ASP A 18 19.17 -11.01 13.83
CA ASP A 18 19.64 -12.40 13.88
C ASP A 18 20.64 -12.76 12.79
N GLY A 19 21.09 -11.78 12.03
CA GLY A 19 22.19 -11.94 11.08
C GLY A 19 21.99 -11.23 9.76
N ASP A 20 23.10 -11.08 9.07
CA ASP A 20 23.18 -10.42 7.78
C ASP A 20 23.31 -11.47 6.67
N TRP A 21 22.62 -11.24 5.54
CA TRP A 21 22.65 -12.09 4.36
C TRP A 21 23.21 -11.33 3.16
N SER A 22 24.24 -11.90 2.53
CA SER A 22 24.68 -11.46 1.21
C SER A 22 23.66 -11.85 0.14
N TYR A 23 23.78 -11.26 -1.05
CA TYR A 23 22.99 -11.66 -2.21
C TYR A 23 23.18 -13.14 -2.56
N ALA A 24 24.40 -13.67 -2.46
CA ALA A 24 24.68 -15.10 -2.65
C ALA A 24 23.90 -15.97 -1.65
N ARG A 25 23.87 -15.58 -0.37
CA ARG A 25 23.13 -16.31 0.66
C ARG A 25 21.62 -16.23 0.44
N LEU A 26 21.10 -15.04 0.06
CA LEU A 26 19.68 -14.87 -0.27
C LEU A 26 19.31 -15.76 -1.47
N PHE A 27 20.13 -15.77 -2.53
CA PHE A 27 19.94 -16.62 -3.70
C PHE A 27 19.90 -18.10 -3.30
N THR A 28 20.92 -18.62 -2.63
CA THR A 28 20.98 -20.04 -2.20
C THR A 28 19.77 -20.42 -1.34
N SER A 29 19.40 -19.57 -0.38
CA SER A 29 18.24 -19.84 0.48
C SER A 29 16.92 -19.83 -0.30
N SER A 30 16.79 -18.95 -1.30
CA SER A 30 15.60 -18.88 -2.17
C SER A 30 15.49 -20.09 -3.11
N GLU A 31 16.61 -20.57 -3.65
CA GLU A 31 16.68 -21.78 -4.47
C GLU A 31 16.25 -23.03 -3.69
N GLU A 32 16.73 -23.20 -2.46
CA GLU A 32 16.35 -24.33 -1.60
C GLU A 32 14.83 -24.37 -1.36
N ILE A 33 14.19 -23.23 -1.16
CA ILE A 33 12.74 -23.15 -0.96
C ILE A 33 12.00 -23.43 -2.28
N ALA A 34 12.41 -22.80 -3.37
CA ALA A 34 11.73 -22.89 -4.64
C ALA A 34 11.82 -24.29 -5.27
N THR A 35 12.95 -24.98 -5.13
CA THR A 35 13.13 -26.34 -5.66
C THR A 35 12.27 -27.40 -4.96
N ALA A 36 11.75 -27.10 -3.76
CA ALA A 36 10.79 -27.97 -3.07
C ALA A 36 9.36 -27.77 -3.57
N VAL A 37 9.10 -26.79 -4.45
CA VAL A 37 7.79 -26.43 -4.98
C VAL A 37 7.72 -26.72 -6.47
N ARG A 38 6.65 -27.35 -6.92
CA ARG A 38 6.44 -27.58 -8.37
C ARG A 38 6.32 -26.24 -9.12
N PRO A 39 6.97 -26.10 -10.30
CA PRO A 39 6.80 -24.93 -11.15
C PRO A 39 5.33 -24.65 -11.46
N ARG A 40 4.98 -23.38 -11.63
CA ARG A 40 3.61 -22.91 -11.92
C ARG A 40 2.56 -23.40 -10.92
N SER A 41 2.95 -23.54 -9.64
CA SER A 41 2.03 -23.78 -8.54
C SER A 41 1.61 -22.47 -7.88
N LEU A 42 0.39 -22.45 -7.33
CA LEU A 42 -0.08 -21.39 -6.45
C LEU A 42 0.39 -21.66 -5.03
N VAL A 43 1.05 -20.69 -4.41
CA VAL A 43 1.54 -20.77 -3.02
C VAL A 43 0.90 -19.67 -2.19
N PHE A 44 0.27 -19.98 -1.07
CA PHE A 44 -0.10 -18.96 -0.10
C PHE A 44 1.12 -18.64 0.76
N LEU A 45 1.61 -17.41 0.64
CA LEU A 45 2.72 -16.88 1.41
C LEU A 45 2.17 -16.00 2.54
N PHE A 46 2.21 -16.50 3.78
CA PHE A 46 1.83 -15.76 4.98
C PHE A 46 3.01 -14.89 5.42
N VAL A 47 2.90 -13.62 5.13
CA VAL A 47 4.04 -12.69 5.15
C VAL A 47 4.24 -12.08 6.53
N ARG A 48 5.47 -12.21 7.05
CA ARG A 48 6.05 -11.35 8.10
C ARG A 48 7.29 -10.67 7.55
N ASN A 49 7.73 -9.60 8.17
CA ASN A 49 8.96 -8.90 7.77
C ASN A 49 10.19 -9.63 8.34
N VAL A 50 10.45 -10.84 7.84
CA VAL A 50 11.56 -11.70 8.24
C VAL A 50 12.28 -12.30 7.03
N LEU A 51 13.54 -12.73 7.24
CA LEU A 51 14.42 -13.23 6.17
C LEU A 51 13.81 -14.41 5.38
N SER A 52 13.19 -15.36 6.08
CA SER A 52 12.62 -16.56 5.47
C SER A 52 11.41 -16.24 4.56
N ALA A 53 10.59 -15.26 4.91
CA ALA A 53 9.49 -14.80 4.07
C ALA A 53 10.02 -14.19 2.76
N ILE A 54 11.07 -13.36 2.87
CA ILE A 54 11.70 -12.72 1.71
C ILE A 54 12.37 -13.76 0.81
N ALA A 55 13.08 -14.74 1.39
CA ALA A 55 13.69 -15.81 0.61
C ALA A 55 12.65 -16.64 -0.16
N GLY A 56 11.51 -16.97 0.47
CA GLY A 56 10.40 -17.62 -0.23
C GLY A 56 9.86 -16.79 -1.38
N TYR A 57 9.59 -15.50 -1.15
CA TYR A 57 9.12 -14.57 -2.18
C TYR A 57 10.08 -14.51 -3.39
N VAL A 58 11.38 -14.33 -3.14
CA VAL A 58 12.41 -14.27 -4.18
C VAL A 58 12.48 -15.57 -4.96
N GLY A 59 12.51 -16.71 -4.27
CA GLY A 59 12.57 -18.02 -4.88
C GLY A 59 11.34 -18.32 -5.74
N PHE A 60 10.16 -18.00 -5.25
CA PHE A 60 8.92 -18.23 -6.00
C PHE A 60 8.88 -17.43 -7.30
N LEU A 61 9.21 -16.14 -7.25
CA LEU A 61 9.26 -15.32 -8.47
C LEU A 61 10.31 -15.80 -9.46
N ASN A 62 11.49 -16.20 -9.00
CA ASN A 62 12.56 -16.67 -9.88
C ASN A 62 12.25 -17.99 -10.56
N HIS A 63 11.41 -18.84 -9.95
CA HIS A 63 11.05 -20.17 -10.46
C HIS A 63 9.65 -20.23 -11.11
N GLY A 64 9.03 -19.10 -11.36
CA GLY A 64 7.69 -19.07 -11.99
C GLY A 64 6.57 -19.63 -11.10
N ILE A 65 6.81 -19.73 -9.80
CA ILE A 65 5.81 -20.08 -8.80
C ILE A 65 5.04 -18.80 -8.46
N VAL A 66 3.72 -18.90 -8.28
CA VAL A 66 2.85 -17.72 -8.08
C VAL A 66 2.49 -17.60 -6.60
N PRO A 67 3.09 -16.67 -5.85
CA PRO A 67 2.70 -16.42 -4.47
C PRO A 67 1.44 -15.54 -4.39
N VAL A 68 0.58 -15.86 -3.42
CA VAL A 68 -0.44 -14.95 -2.89
C VAL A 68 0.12 -14.33 -1.61
N MET A 69 0.36 -13.03 -1.64
CA MET A 69 0.92 -12.31 -0.49
C MET A 69 -0.19 -12.00 0.53
N MET A 70 -0.17 -12.68 1.66
CA MET A 70 -1.17 -12.53 2.70
C MET A 70 -0.53 -12.08 4.01
N ASP A 71 -1.28 -11.30 4.78
CA ASP A 71 -0.91 -11.01 6.16
C ASP A 71 -0.90 -12.31 6.98
N ALA A 72 0.19 -12.59 7.72
CA ALA A 72 0.23 -13.75 8.62
C ALA A 72 -0.79 -13.65 9.76
N SER A 73 -1.27 -12.44 10.08
CA SER A 73 -2.30 -12.19 11.10
C SER A 73 -3.73 -12.19 10.56
N ILE A 74 -3.94 -12.53 9.28
CA ILE A 74 -5.27 -12.59 8.66
C ILE A 74 -6.25 -13.45 9.48
N ALA A 75 -7.48 -12.96 9.64
CA ALA A 75 -8.51 -13.66 10.41
C ALA A 75 -8.73 -15.10 9.91
N PRO A 76 -8.87 -16.08 10.81
CA PRO A 76 -9.00 -17.49 10.45
C PRO A 76 -10.12 -17.79 9.44
N ASP A 77 -11.29 -17.19 9.60
CA ASP A 77 -12.43 -17.40 8.70
C ASP A 77 -12.14 -16.89 7.28
N LEU A 78 -11.52 -15.70 7.15
CA LEU A 78 -11.13 -15.15 5.85
C LEU A 78 -10.03 -15.99 5.20
N ARG A 79 -9.07 -16.45 6.00
CA ARG A 79 -8.01 -17.35 5.56
C ARG A 79 -8.59 -18.67 5.00
N MET A 80 -9.51 -19.29 5.73
CA MET A 80 -10.16 -20.52 5.28
C MET A 80 -11.04 -20.31 4.03
N ASN A 81 -11.70 -19.16 3.91
CA ASN A 81 -12.44 -18.81 2.71
C ASN A 81 -11.52 -18.67 1.49
N LEU A 82 -10.39 -17.97 1.62
CA LEU A 82 -9.38 -17.88 0.56
C LEU A 82 -8.84 -19.26 0.17
N MET A 83 -8.54 -20.13 1.15
CA MET A 83 -8.12 -21.51 0.89
C MET A 83 -9.15 -22.28 0.04
N LYS A 84 -10.45 -22.16 0.33
CA LYS A 84 -11.51 -22.80 -0.45
C LYS A 84 -11.64 -22.25 -1.86
N LEU A 85 -11.53 -20.92 -2.02
CA LEU A 85 -11.71 -20.24 -3.30
C LEU A 85 -10.55 -20.48 -4.27
N TYR A 86 -9.32 -20.48 -3.76
CA TYR A 86 -8.11 -20.51 -4.60
C TYR A 86 -7.39 -21.85 -4.59
N ARG A 87 -7.61 -22.71 -3.60
CA ARG A 87 -7.04 -24.08 -3.50
C ARG A 87 -5.53 -24.11 -3.79
N PRO A 88 -4.69 -23.39 -2.98
CA PRO A 88 -3.25 -23.36 -3.21
C PRO A 88 -2.64 -24.74 -3.07
N SER A 89 -1.62 -25.05 -3.88
CA SER A 89 -0.90 -26.32 -3.79
C SER A 89 0.06 -26.35 -2.61
N TYR A 90 0.53 -25.20 -2.17
CA TYR A 90 1.48 -25.10 -1.05
C TYR A 90 1.16 -23.91 -0.16
N LEU A 91 1.61 -24.00 1.10
CA LEU A 91 1.59 -22.89 2.06
C LEU A 91 3.04 -22.64 2.52
N TRP A 92 3.50 -21.40 2.41
CA TRP A 92 4.75 -20.94 3.01
C TRP A 92 4.42 -20.00 4.16
N LEU A 93 4.61 -20.44 5.39
CA LEU A 93 4.06 -19.76 6.56
C LEU A 93 5.01 -19.82 7.78
N PRO A 94 4.87 -18.88 8.73
CA PRO A 94 5.54 -18.96 10.01
C PRO A 94 5.25 -20.28 10.74
N GLU A 95 6.26 -20.87 11.35
CA GLU A 95 6.16 -22.19 12.01
C GLU A 95 5.09 -22.20 13.11
N GLU A 96 4.87 -21.07 13.80
CA GLU A 96 3.81 -20.93 14.80
C GLU A 96 2.38 -21.08 14.25
N LEU A 97 2.18 -20.86 12.95
CA LEU A 97 0.88 -21.07 12.29
C LEU A 97 0.68 -22.49 11.79
N ALA A 98 1.71 -23.35 11.80
CA ALA A 98 1.62 -24.70 11.25
C ALA A 98 0.56 -25.57 11.96
N GLY A 99 0.31 -25.31 13.25
CA GLY A 99 -0.73 -25.99 14.03
C GLY A 99 -2.13 -25.81 13.46
N ASP A 100 -2.44 -24.66 12.86
CA ASP A 100 -3.73 -24.38 12.21
C ASP A 100 -3.95 -25.19 10.93
N PHE A 101 -2.87 -25.77 10.40
CA PHE A 101 -2.80 -26.54 9.15
C PHE A 101 -2.27 -27.95 9.35
N ALA A 102 -2.44 -28.52 10.55
CA ALA A 102 -1.91 -29.85 10.91
C ALA A 102 -2.35 -31.01 9.99
N ALA A 103 -3.38 -30.81 9.17
CA ALA A 103 -3.81 -31.77 8.16
C ALA A 103 -2.86 -31.85 6.94
N PHE A 104 -1.97 -30.88 6.74
CA PHE A 104 -1.06 -30.81 5.60
C PHE A 104 0.35 -31.30 5.95
N ALA A 105 1.03 -31.90 4.99
CA ALA A 105 2.34 -32.45 5.21
C ALA A 105 3.44 -31.38 5.16
N PRO A 106 4.28 -31.24 6.19
CA PRO A 106 5.47 -30.40 6.13
C PRO A 106 6.53 -31.06 5.23
N ILE A 107 7.08 -30.30 4.28
CA ILE A 107 8.08 -30.78 3.32
C ILE A 107 9.42 -30.07 3.43
N LEU A 108 9.45 -28.85 4.01
CA LEU A 108 10.69 -28.12 4.23
C LEU A 108 10.52 -27.15 5.43
N HIS A 109 11.57 -27.09 6.27
CA HIS A 109 11.71 -26.05 7.30
C HIS A 109 12.89 -25.14 6.94
N LYS A 110 12.70 -23.81 7.01
CA LYS A 110 13.78 -22.84 6.75
C LYS A 110 13.64 -21.62 7.64
N GLY A 111 14.57 -21.49 8.58
CA GLY A 111 14.51 -20.44 9.61
C GLY A 111 13.24 -20.56 10.45
N SER A 112 12.45 -19.50 10.51
CA SER A 112 11.17 -19.47 11.23
C SER A 112 9.95 -19.88 10.40
N TYR A 113 10.14 -20.50 9.23
CA TYR A 113 9.08 -20.84 8.29
C TYR A 113 9.07 -22.31 7.93
N VAL A 114 7.88 -22.80 7.60
CA VAL A 114 7.64 -24.14 7.11
C VAL A 114 6.87 -24.11 5.78
N LEU A 115 7.24 -24.99 4.86
CA LEU A 115 6.52 -25.26 3.61
C LEU A 115 5.64 -26.49 3.82
N LEU A 116 4.33 -26.29 3.61
CA LEU A 116 3.35 -27.39 3.70
C LEU A 116 2.83 -27.72 2.29
N ASP A 117 2.72 -29.01 1.97
CA ASP A 117 2.02 -29.50 0.78
C ASP A 117 0.54 -29.73 1.15
N THR A 118 -0.37 -29.08 0.43
CA THR A 118 -1.83 -29.22 0.67
C THR A 118 -2.41 -30.46 -0.01
N GLY A 119 -1.66 -31.14 -0.86
CA GLY A 119 -2.11 -32.25 -1.71
C GLY A 119 -2.86 -31.81 -2.96
N GLU A 120 -3.09 -30.51 -3.17
CA GLU A 120 -3.75 -29.97 -4.35
C GLU A 120 -2.82 -30.02 -5.56
N GLN A 121 -3.23 -30.74 -6.62
CA GLN A 121 -2.45 -30.96 -7.82
C GLN A 121 -2.72 -29.87 -8.88
N THR A 122 -2.54 -28.58 -8.54
CA THR A 122 -2.77 -27.46 -9.46
C THR A 122 -4.22 -27.42 -9.97
N PRO A 123 -5.20 -27.16 -9.10
CA PRO A 123 -6.62 -27.27 -9.43
C PRO A 123 -7.08 -26.25 -10.48
N TYR A 124 -6.31 -25.17 -10.67
CA TYR A 124 -6.59 -24.12 -11.64
C TYR A 124 -5.37 -23.85 -12.53
N PRO A 125 -5.56 -23.69 -13.85
CA PRO A 125 -4.50 -23.23 -14.73
C PRO A 125 -4.14 -21.78 -14.40
N LEU A 126 -2.84 -21.46 -14.44
CA LEU A 126 -2.34 -20.11 -14.20
C LEU A 126 -1.95 -19.47 -15.54
N HIS A 127 -2.36 -18.23 -15.80
CA HIS A 127 -1.93 -17.48 -16.97
C HIS A 127 -0.40 -17.39 -17.01
N ALA A 128 0.21 -17.54 -18.19
CA ALA A 128 1.67 -17.60 -18.35
C ALA A 128 2.39 -16.40 -17.73
N ASP A 129 1.82 -15.20 -17.86
CA ASP A 129 2.42 -13.96 -17.37
C ASP A 129 2.12 -13.68 -15.89
N LEU A 130 1.21 -14.45 -15.25
CA LEU A 130 0.86 -14.24 -13.86
C LEU A 130 2.07 -14.52 -12.96
N ALA A 131 2.53 -13.52 -12.25
CA ALA A 131 3.68 -13.57 -11.36
C ALA A 131 3.31 -13.56 -9.88
N LEU A 132 2.28 -12.78 -9.50
CA LEU A 132 1.99 -12.44 -8.12
C LEU A 132 0.52 -12.11 -7.93
N LEU A 133 -0.02 -12.46 -6.77
CA LEU A 133 -1.35 -12.07 -6.32
C LEU A 133 -1.25 -11.28 -5.02
N MET A 134 -1.86 -10.09 -5.02
CA MET A 134 -1.92 -9.22 -3.84
C MET A 134 -3.34 -9.17 -3.28
N THR A 135 -3.45 -9.25 -1.97
CA THR A 135 -4.72 -8.96 -1.30
C THR A 135 -5.03 -7.47 -1.38
N THR A 136 -6.28 -7.11 -1.66
CA THR A 136 -6.72 -5.72 -1.53
C THR A 136 -7.16 -5.47 -0.08
N SER A 137 -6.94 -4.26 0.41
CA SER A 137 -7.51 -3.80 1.70
C SER A 137 -9.02 -3.59 1.53
N GLY A 138 -9.75 -4.68 1.30
CA GLY A 138 -11.09 -4.69 0.77
C GLY A 138 -12.11 -3.88 1.56
N SER A 139 -12.66 -2.86 0.91
CA SER A 139 -13.91 -2.19 1.32
C SER A 139 -15.16 -3.02 1.02
N THR A 140 -15.04 -4.24 0.48
CA THR A 140 -16.18 -4.99 -0.09
C THR A 140 -16.43 -6.37 0.53
N GLY A 141 -15.62 -6.82 1.51
CA GLY A 141 -15.81 -8.14 2.17
C GLY A 141 -15.69 -9.37 1.28
N SER A 142 -15.47 -9.20 -0.03
CA SER A 142 -15.09 -10.26 -0.95
C SER A 142 -13.58 -10.27 -1.11
N PRO A 143 -12.91 -11.41 -0.96
CA PRO A 143 -11.46 -11.52 -1.06
C PRO A 143 -11.01 -11.47 -2.52
N LYS A 144 -11.08 -10.28 -3.13
CA LYS A 144 -10.53 -10.05 -4.47
C LYS A 144 -9.02 -9.95 -4.39
N LEU A 145 -8.34 -10.73 -5.22
CA LEU A 145 -6.89 -10.64 -5.41
C LEU A 145 -6.57 -9.83 -6.67
N VAL A 146 -5.57 -8.98 -6.59
CA VAL A 146 -5.02 -8.26 -7.75
C VAL A 146 -4.01 -9.17 -8.43
N ARG A 147 -4.19 -9.42 -9.75
CA ARG A 147 -3.32 -10.26 -10.57
C ARG A 147 -2.22 -9.40 -11.20
N GLN A 148 -0.97 -9.61 -10.80
CA GLN A 148 0.19 -8.88 -11.28
C GLN A 148 1.05 -9.78 -12.19
N SER A 149 1.48 -9.25 -13.33
CA SER A 149 2.42 -9.91 -14.21
C SER A 149 3.87 -9.59 -13.85
N TYR A 150 4.81 -10.38 -14.40
CA TYR A 150 6.24 -10.07 -14.33
C TYR A 150 6.57 -8.70 -14.92
N ASP A 151 5.91 -8.34 -16.03
CA ASP A 151 6.16 -7.06 -16.69
C ASP A 151 5.61 -5.90 -15.89
N ASN A 152 4.45 -6.06 -15.21
CA ASN A 152 3.96 -5.05 -14.28
C ASN A 152 4.96 -4.78 -13.14
N LEU A 153 5.50 -5.84 -12.54
CA LEU A 153 6.50 -5.74 -11.47
C LEU A 153 7.79 -5.06 -11.96
N ARG A 154 8.31 -5.48 -13.14
CA ARG A 154 9.51 -4.90 -13.75
C ARG A 154 9.33 -3.41 -14.08
N ALA A 155 8.22 -3.06 -14.75
CA ALA A 155 7.93 -1.70 -15.13
C ALA A 155 7.84 -0.77 -13.92
N ASN A 156 7.12 -1.19 -12.88
CA ASN A 156 6.99 -0.38 -11.66
C ASN A 156 8.32 -0.28 -10.91
N THR A 157 9.09 -1.36 -10.81
CA THR A 157 10.41 -1.38 -10.16
C THR A 157 11.37 -0.44 -10.88
N ALA A 158 11.50 -0.54 -12.20
CA ALA A 158 12.38 0.32 -13.00
C ALA A 158 12.02 1.80 -12.87
N SER A 159 10.73 2.11 -12.96
CA SER A 159 10.23 3.48 -12.81
C SER A 159 10.53 4.08 -11.43
N ILE A 160 10.34 3.30 -10.34
CA ILE A 160 10.64 3.77 -8.98
C ILE A 160 12.14 3.99 -8.80
N VAL A 161 12.97 3.07 -9.28
CA VAL A 161 14.44 3.21 -9.26
C VAL A 161 14.86 4.50 -9.95
N GLU A 162 14.28 4.80 -11.12
CA GLU A 162 14.58 5.99 -11.90
C GLU A 162 14.24 7.28 -11.15
N TYR A 163 12.99 7.48 -10.69
CA TYR A 163 12.60 8.77 -10.11
C TYR A 163 13.07 8.98 -8.66
N LEU A 164 13.41 7.93 -7.93
CA LEU A 164 14.03 8.03 -6.61
C LEU A 164 15.55 8.02 -6.68
N HIS A 165 16.13 7.83 -7.89
CA HIS A 165 17.58 7.71 -8.10
C HIS A 165 18.24 6.67 -7.20
N LEU A 166 17.60 5.49 -7.07
CA LEU A 166 18.10 4.43 -6.21
C LEU A 166 19.32 3.74 -6.83
N ASP A 167 20.32 3.49 -6.00
CA ASP A 167 21.54 2.76 -6.36
C ASP A 167 21.93 1.76 -5.25
N GLU A 168 23.06 1.09 -5.42
CA GLU A 168 23.59 0.08 -4.49
C GLU A 168 23.98 0.63 -3.12
N THR A 169 24.08 1.95 -2.96
CA THR A 169 24.40 2.60 -1.68
C THR A 169 23.20 2.76 -0.76
N GLU A 170 21.99 2.52 -1.30
CA GLU A 170 20.76 2.64 -0.53
C GLU A 170 20.60 1.51 0.50
N ARG A 171 19.94 1.86 1.59
CA ARG A 171 19.60 0.94 2.68
C ARG A 171 18.24 1.27 3.24
N ALA A 172 17.21 0.56 2.76
CA ALA A 172 15.85 0.72 3.26
C ALA A 172 15.61 -0.06 4.55
N VAL A 173 14.48 0.22 5.22
CA VAL A 173 13.99 -0.58 6.36
C VAL A 173 12.58 -1.10 6.10
N THR A 174 12.27 -2.32 6.53
CA THR A 174 10.94 -2.92 6.39
C THR A 174 9.95 -2.43 7.45
N ASN A 175 9.77 -1.12 7.57
CA ASN A 175 8.78 -0.55 8.50
C ASN A 175 7.33 -0.61 7.95
N LEU A 176 7.17 -1.00 6.69
CA LEU A 176 5.88 -1.31 6.09
C LEU A 176 5.78 -2.82 5.83
N PRO A 177 4.57 -3.41 5.97
CA PRO A 177 4.38 -4.84 5.71
C PRO A 177 4.67 -5.21 4.26
N LEU A 178 5.32 -6.35 4.03
CA LEU A 178 5.62 -6.85 2.68
C LEU A 178 4.39 -7.43 1.95
N HIS A 179 3.29 -7.74 2.66
CA HIS A 179 2.01 -8.08 2.04
C HIS A 179 1.26 -6.83 1.53
N TYR A 180 1.77 -5.65 1.76
CA TYR A 180 1.27 -4.38 1.24
C TYR A 180 2.13 -3.93 0.05
N VAL A 181 1.49 -3.59 -1.07
CA VAL A 181 2.20 -3.23 -2.32
C VAL A 181 3.26 -2.15 -2.15
N TYR A 182 3.07 -1.22 -1.19
CA TYR A 182 4.06 -0.19 -0.87
C TYR A 182 5.32 -0.81 -0.25
N GLY A 183 5.19 -1.62 0.78
CA GLY A 183 6.31 -2.31 1.42
C GLY A 183 7.03 -3.23 0.45
N LEU A 184 6.26 -4.01 -0.33
CA LEU A 184 6.81 -4.91 -1.32
C LEU A 184 7.60 -4.19 -2.42
N SER A 185 7.12 -3.02 -2.87
CA SER A 185 7.83 -2.23 -3.89
C SER A 185 9.19 -1.72 -3.39
N ILE A 186 9.34 -1.44 -2.10
CA ILE A 186 10.62 -1.06 -1.49
C ILE A 186 11.59 -2.23 -1.59
N LEU A 187 11.17 -3.44 -1.22
CA LEU A 187 12.00 -4.63 -1.35
C LEU A 187 12.43 -4.85 -2.80
N ASN A 188 11.48 -4.82 -3.75
CA ASN A 188 11.76 -5.06 -5.17
C ASN A 188 12.77 -4.07 -5.73
N THR A 189 12.62 -2.79 -5.46
CA THR A 189 13.49 -1.73 -5.98
C THR A 189 14.91 -1.82 -5.43
N HIS A 190 15.05 -2.05 -4.12
CA HIS A 190 16.38 -2.15 -3.50
C HIS A 190 17.12 -3.41 -3.96
N LEU A 191 16.43 -4.57 -4.02
CA LEU A 191 17.05 -5.79 -4.54
C LEU A 191 17.42 -5.68 -6.03
N ALA A 192 16.67 -4.91 -6.83
CA ALA A 192 16.95 -4.74 -8.25
C ALA A 192 18.24 -3.95 -8.53
N VAL A 193 18.64 -3.06 -7.64
CA VAL A 193 19.84 -2.21 -7.80
C VAL A 193 21.05 -2.67 -6.96
N GLY A 194 20.95 -3.80 -6.28
CA GLY A 194 22.04 -4.29 -5.43
C GLY A 194 22.15 -3.60 -4.06
N ALA A 195 21.14 -2.81 -3.70
CA ALA A 195 21.02 -2.13 -2.42
C ALA A 195 20.63 -3.10 -1.29
N SER A 196 20.74 -2.68 -0.05
CA SER A 196 20.41 -3.52 1.10
C SER A 196 19.06 -3.14 1.73
N VAL A 197 18.45 -4.11 2.41
CA VAL A 197 17.22 -3.91 3.18
C VAL A 197 17.42 -4.38 4.62
N VAL A 198 17.16 -3.47 5.56
CA VAL A 198 17.15 -3.78 6.99
C VAL A 198 15.78 -4.36 7.34
N VAL A 199 15.80 -5.63 7.72
CA VAL A 199 14.59 -6.44 7.95
C VAL A 199 14.25 -6.43 9.44
N THR A 200 13.04 -6.00 9.78
CA THR A 200 12.59 -5.90 11.17
C THR A 200 11.06 -5.96 11.27
N GLU A 201 10.57 -6.51 12.37
CA GLU A 201 9.17 -6.45 12.79
C GLU A 201 8.95 -5.38 13.88
N LYS A 202 10.01 -4.66 14.26
CA LYS A 202 9.89 -3.56 15.21
C LYS A 202 9.15 -2.38 14.60
N THR A 203 8.36 -1.73 15.43
CA THR A 203 7.55 -0.58 15.04
C THR A 203 8.24 0.75 15.41
N LEU A 204 7.71 1.85 14.93
CA LEU A 204 8.18 3.20 15.30
C LEU A 204 8.14 3.48 16.82
N PHE A 205 7.31 2.74 17.57
CA PHE A 205 7.18 2.89 19.01
C PHE A 205 8.25 2.14 19.79
N ASP A 206 8.97 1.22 19.14
CA ASP A 206 10.05 0.45 19.76
C ASP A 206 11.35 1.26 19.77
N ARG A 207 11.96 1.43 20.93
CA ARG A 207 13.28 2.07 21.03
C ARG A 207 14.35 1.34 20.20
N SER A 208 14.24 0.02 20.12
CA SER A 208 15.15 -0.83 19.33
C SER A 208 15.02 -0.59 17.82
N PHE A 209 13.87 -0.13 17.31
CA PHE A 209 13.72 0.29 15.91
C PHE A 209 14.67 1.47 15.60
N TRP A 210 14.66 2.50 16.42
CA TRP A 210 15.50 3.69 16.21
C TRP A 210 16.98 3.39 16.44
N GLN A 211 17.30 2.45 17.33
CA GLN A 211 18.67 1.95 17.48
C GLN A 211 19.10 1.25 16.19
N LEU A 212 18.27 0.36 15.63
CA LEU A 212 18.53 -0.34 14.38
C LEU A 212 18.73 0.63 13.20
N MET A 213 17.90 1.68 13.11
CA MET A 213 18.02 2.74 12.10
C MET A 213 19.40 3.39 12.10
N ARG A 214 19.99 3.65 13.29
CA ARG A 214 21.33 4.23 13.45
C ARG A 214 22.42 3.21 13.17
N ASP A 215 22.37 2.06 13.85
CA ASP A 215 23.44 1.05 13.82
C ASP A 215 23.61 0.46 12.41
N LYS A 216 22.53 0.33 11.67
CA LYS A 216 22.52 -0.15 10.29
C LYS A 216 22.58 0.98 9.26
N GLU A 217 22.75 2.24 9.67
CA GLU A 217 22.87 3.40 8.79
C GLU A 217 21.77 3.46 7.71
N VAL A 218 20.50 3.31 8.13
CA VAL A 218 19.36 3.31 7.21
C VAL A 218 19.26 4.64 6.46
N THR A 219 19.15 4.58 5.12
CA THR A 219 19.14 5.75 4.24
C THR A 219 17.75 6.23 3.88
N SER A 220 16.74 5.35 3.95
CA SER A 220 15.38 5.72 3.57
C SER A 220 14.32 5.19 4.55
N LEU A 221 13.32 6.03 4.84
CA LEU A 221 12.17 5.69 5.68
C LEU A 221 10.88 5.99 4.90
N SER A 222 10.02 5.00 4.82
CA SER A 222 8.75 5.06 4.09
C SER A 222 7.56 5.13 5.04
N GLY A 223 6.50 5.86 4.69
CA GLY A 223 5.35 5.95 5.57
C GLY A 223 4.04 6.27 4.88
N VAL A 224 2.96 5.85 5.54
CA VAL A 224 1.59 6.29 5.25
C VAL A 224 1.27 7.55 6.09
N PRO A 225 0.17 8.27 5.84
CA PRO A 225 -0.16 9.48 6.63
C PRO A 225 -0.10 9.27 8.15
N TYR A 226 -0.61 8.13 8.64
CA TYR A 226 -0.52 7.78 10.06
C TYR A 226 0.93 7.69 10.56
N THR A 227 1.83 7.13 9.77
CA THR A 227 3.27 7.08 10.09
C THR A 227 3.83 8.47 10.35
N TYR A 228 3.53 9.43 9.46
CA TYR A 228 4.01 10.81 9.57
C TYR A 228 3.43 11.55 10.78
N ALA A 229 2.15 11.34 11.10
CA ALA A 229 1.55 11.85 12.33
C ALA A 229 2.26 11.29 13.57
N MET A 230 2.59 10.00 13.59
CA MET A 230 3.33 9.39 14.70
C MET A 230 4.77 9.87 14.76
N LEU A 231 5.47 10.04 13.65
CA LEU A 231 6.82 10.61 13.61
C LEU A 231 6.85 12.02 14.26
N LYS A 232 5.86 12.86 13.96
CA LYS A 232 5.73 14.19 14.62
C LYS A 232 5.57 14.03 16.13
N ARG A 233 4.66 13.17 16.60
CA ARG A 233 4.44 12.87 18.03
C ARG A 233 5.70 12.33 18.73
N LEU A 234 6.46 11.49 18.05
CA LEU A 234 7.74 10.93 18.53
C LEU A 234 8.91 11.95 18.47
N ARG A 235 8.64 13.20 18.08
CA ARG A 235 9.66 14.27 17.96
C ARG A 235 10.77 13.91 16.96
N PHE A 236 10.41 13.28 15.84
CA PHE A 236 11.33 12.82 14.80
C PHE A 236 12.34 13.90 14.38
N PHE A 237 11.93 15.16 14.26
CA PHE A 237 12.80 16.29 13.87
C PHE A 237 13.97 16.55 14.83
N ARG A 238 13.98 15.92 16.01
CA ARG A 238 15.06 16.00 17.01
C ARG A 238 15.94 14.75 17.04
N MET A 239 15.64 13.76 16.22
CA MET A 239 16.41 12.50 16.19
C MET A 239 17.66 12.69 15.36
N ASP A 240 18.77 12.15 15.87
CA ASP A 240 20.02 12.07 15.14
C ASP A 240 20.02 10.80 14.25
N LEU A 241 19.82 11.02 12.94
CA LEU A 241 19.80 9.99 11.90
C LEU A 241 20.61 10.48 10.70
N PRO A 242 21.95 10.52 10.82
CA PRO A 242 22.82 11.14 9.83
C PRO A 242 22.80 10.44 8.47
N ALA A 243 22.66 9.11 8.47
CA ALA A 243 22.59 8.33 7.23
C ALA A 243 21.27 8.48 6.45
N LEU A 244 20.19 8.93 7.12
CA LEU A 244 18.88 9.07 6.48
C LEU A 244 18.91 10.18 5.43
N ARG A 245 18.60 9.83 4.18
CA ARG A 245 18.60 10.72 3.01
C ARG A 245 17.20 11.00 2.48
N THR A 246 16.34 9.98 2.51
CA THR A 246 15.05 10.02 1.82
C THR A 246 13.90 9.63 2.74
N LEU A 247 12.85 10.45 2.72
CA LEU A 247 11.56 10.20 3.34
C LEU A 247 10.52 10.06 2.23
N THR A 248 9.81 8.95 2.18
CA THR A 248 8.76 8.74 1.17
C THR A 248 7.40 8.58 1.82
N GLN A 249 6.37 9.21 1.24
CA GLN A 249 5.00 9.16 1.72
C GLN A 249 4.07 8.67 0.63
N ALA A 250 3.22 7.68 0.94
CA ALA A 250 2.15 7.22 0.06
C ALA A 250 1.00 6.59 0.85
N GLY A 251 -0.01 6.05 0.15
CA GLY A 251 -1.08 5.26 0.76
C GLY A 251 -2.25 6.05 1.29
N GLY A 252 -2.23 7.37 1.17
CA GLY A 252 -3.31 8.30 1.52
C GLY A 252 -2.85 9.74 1.38
N LYS A 253 -3.80 10.67 1.35
CA LYS A 253 -3.50 12.11 1.33
C LYS A 253 -2.91 12.53 2.67
N LEU A 254 -1.71 13.11 2.64
CA LEU A 254 -1.08 13.66 3.84
C LEU A 254 -1.76 14.98 4.20
N ASP A 255 -1.89 15.23 5.50
CA ASP A 255 -2.32 16.52 6.00
C ASP A 255 -1.41 17.64 5.49
N PRO A 256 -1.95 18.80 5.03
CA PRO A 256 -1.14 19.86 4.44
C PRO A 256 -0.10 20.48 5.40
N GLU A 257 -0.38 20.52 6.70
CA GLU A 257 0.56 21.04 7.68
C GLU A 257 1.72 20.05 7.89
N LEU A 258 1.40 18.75 8.06
CA LEU A 258 2.42 17.69 8.12
C LEU A 258 3.27 17.66 6.85
N HIS A 259 2.65 17.79 5.68
CA HIS A 259 3.38 17.87 4.42
C HIS A 259 4.40 19.02 4.46
N ARG A 260 3.96 20.22 4.84
CA ARG A 260 4.83 21.40 4.92
C ARG A 260 5.97 21.21 5.91
N GLU A 261 5.69 20.67 7.10
CA GLU A 261 6.71 20.45 8.13
C GLU A 261 7.80 19.46 7.68
N PHE A 262 7.40 18.31 7.10
CA PHE A 262 8.37 17.31 6.64
C PHE A 262 9.13 17.78 5.41
N ALA A 263 8.50 18.50 4.48
CA ALA A 263 9.18 19.10 3.34
C ALA A 263 10.20 20.17 3.77
N ALA A 264 9.85 21.05 4.72
CA ALA A 264 10.75 22.04 5.26
C ALA A 264 11.92 21.41 6.02
N PHE A 265 11.65 20.38 6.84
CA PHE A 265 12.70 19.61 7.51
C PHE A 265 13.67 18.99 6.50
N ALA A 266 13.15 18.33 5.48
CA ALA A 266 13.97 17.69 4.46
C ALA A 266 14.86 18.72 3.74
N GLN A 267 14.29 19.82 3.28
CA GLN A 267 15.04 20.90 2.62
C GLN A 267 16.15 21.47 3.51
N THR A 268 15.85 21.76 4.78
CA THR A 268 16.80 22.36 5.74
C THR A 268 17.98 21.41 6.04
N HIS A 269 17.75 20.09 6.00
CA HIS A 269 18.76 19.09 6.34
C HIS A 269 19.37 18.38 5.11
N GLY A 270 19.15 18.91 3.91
CA GLY A 270 19.67 18.31 2.67
C GLY A 270 19.14 16.90 2.40
N LYS A 271 17.90 16.61 2.80
CA LYS A 271 17.21 15.35 2.59
C LYS A 271 16.11 15.49 1.53
N HIS A 272 15.61 14.37 1.04
CA HIS A 272 14.48 14.33 0.11
C HIS A 272 13.20 13.94 0.84
N PHE A 273 12.12 14.67 0.59
CA PHE A 273 10.77 14.30 0.98
C PHE A 273 9.94 14.12 -0.28
N VAL A 274 9.49 12.88 -0.55
CA VAL A 274 8.79 12.52 -1.78
C VAL A 274 7.39 12.03 -1.46
N VAL A 275 6.39 12.82 -1.83
CA VAL A 275 4.98 12.41 -1.79
C VAL A 275 4.69 11.59 -3.03
N MET A 276 4.01 10.46 -2.86
CA MET A 276 3.72 9.53 -3.96
C MET A 276 2.26 9.11 -3.95
N TYR A 277 1.77 8.76 -5.12
CA TYR A 277 0.42 8.24 -5.33
C TYR A 277 0.48 6.86 -5.97
N GLY A 278 -0.40 5.96 -5.54
CA GLY A 278 -0.44 4.62 -6.09
C GLY A 278 -1.60 3.77 -5.59
N ALA A 279 -1.78 2.64 -6.25
CA ALA A 279 -2.79 1.63 -5.94
C ALA A 279 -2.26 0.22 -6.26
N ALA A 280 -2.83 -0.79 -5.63
CA ALA A 280 -2.48 -2.19 -5.90
C ALA A 280 -2.78 -2.57 -7.36
N GLU A 281 -3.77 -1.94 -7.95
CA GLU A 281 -4.24 -2.10 -9.33
C GLU A 281 -3.26 -1.57 -10.38
N ALA A 282 -2.28 -0.77 -9.96
CA ALA A 282 -1.15 -0.34 -10.78
C ALA A 282 0.19 -0.78 -10.15
N THR A 283 0.22 -1.98 -9.62
CA THR A 283 1.33 -2.66 -8.95
C THR A 283 1.70 -1.99 -7.64
N ALA A 284 2.16 -0.71 -7.65
CA ALA A 284 2.39 0.04 -6.43
C ALA A 284 2.28 1.56 -6.64
N ARG A 285 2.98 2.10 -7.63
CA ARG A 285 3.09 3.55 -7.83
C ARG A 285 2.56 3.97 -9.20
N MET A 286 1.92 5.15 -9.22
CA MET A 286 1.41 5.80 -10.43
C MET A 286 1.93 7.24 -10.56
N GLY A 287 2.18 7.92 -9.43
CA GLY A 287 2.62 9.30 -9.42
C GLY A 287 3.56 9.62 -8.26
N TYR A 288 4.31 10.69 -8.42
CA TYR A 288 5.20 11.24 -7.40
C TYR A 288 5.32 12.75 -7.51
N LEU A 289 5.53 13.42 -6.40
CA LEU A 289 5.88 14.83 -6.35
C LEU A 289 7.40 14.93 -6.27
N PRO A 290 8.08 15.48 -7.30
CA PRO A 290 9.52 15.65 -7.26
C PRO A 290 9.93 16.48 -6.04
N PRO A 291 10.97 16.10 -5.28
CA PRO A 291 11.27 16.66 -3.96
C PRO A 291 11.56 18.17 -3.98
N GLN A 292 12.04 18.72 -5.08
CA GLN A 292 12.25 20.17 -5.23
C GLN A 292 10.95 20.99 -5.18
N TYR A 293 9.81 20.38 -5.50
CA TYR A 293 8.49 21.02 -5.46
C TYR A 293 7.69 20.70 -4.19
N ALA A 294 8.27 19.92 -3.26
CA ALA A 294 7.55 19.47 -2.08
C ALA A 294 6.99 20.59 -1.20
N LEU A 295 7.69 21.74 -1.09
CA LEU A 295 7.21 22.92 -0.35
C LEU A 295 6.29 23.82 -1.17
N GLU A 296 6.43 23.85 -2.48
CA GLU A 296 5.64 24.69 -3.36
C GLU A 296 4.26 24.09 -3.65
N LYS A 297 4.21 22.78 -3.87
CA LYS A 297 3.01 22.04 -4.30
C LYS A 297 2.40 21.23 -3.14
N ILE A 298 2.14 21.88 -2.01
CA ILE A 298 1.55 21.25 -0.83
C ILE A 298 0.21 20.60 -1.17
N GLY A 299 0.07 19.30 -0.84
CA GLY A 299 -1.15 18.50 -1.08
C GLY A 299 -1.27 17.93 -2.48
N ALA A 300 -0.38 18.29 -3.42
CA ALA A 300 -0.32 17.65 -4.72
C ALA A 300 0.24 16.22 -4.61
N MET A 301 -0.26 15.32 -5.47
CA MET A 301 0.31 13.98 -5.65
C MET A 301 1.44 13.96 -6.70
N GLY A 302 1.64 15.07 -7.40
CA GLY A 302 2.71 15.28 -8.35
C GLY A 302 2.35 14.96 -9.80
N ILE A 303 3.29 14.34 -10.49
CA ILE A 303 3.23 13.94 -11.90
C ILE A 303 3.22 12.42 -12.02
N ALA A 304 2.92 11.89 -13.20
CA ALA A 304 3.04 10.45 -13.45
C ALA A 304 4.49 9.97 -13.32
N ILE A 305 4.67 8.73 -12.85
CA ILE A 305 5.99 8.09 -12.82
C ILE A 305 6.53 7.87 -14.24
N PRO A 306 7.87 7.73 -14.43
CA PRO A 306 8.45 7.38 -15.72
C PRO A 306 7.78 6.19 -16.39
N GLY A 307 7.42 6.33 -17.66
CA GLY A 307 6.67 5.32 -18.42
C GLY A 307 5.16 5.29 -18.15
N GLY A 308 4.66 6.17 -17.27
CA GLY A 308 3.23 6.35 -16.99
C GLY A 308 2.66 7.66 -17.55
N ARG A 309 1.32 7.77 -17.60
CA ARG A 309 0.59 8.96 -17.98
C ARG A 309 -0.71 9.09 -17.22
N PHE A 310 -1.02 10.30 -16.76
CA PHE A 310 -2.32 10.66 -16.21
C PHE A 310 -3.20 11.35 -17.25
N GLU A 311 -4.48 11.13 -17.14
CA GLU A 311 -5.53 11.79 -17.91
C GLU A 311 -6.70 12.08 -16.96
N LEU A 312 -7.38 13.21 -17.17
CA LEU A 312 -8.64 13.52 -16.50
C LEU A 312 -9.77 13.33 -17.49
N ILE A 313 -10.84 12.65 -17.08
CA ILE A 313 -12.03 12.45 -17.91
C ILE A 313 -13.28 13.02 -17.23
N ASP A 314 -14.21 13.50 -18.03
CA ASP A 314 -15.54 13.94 -17.59
C ASP A 314 -16.51 12.75 -17.39
N GLU A 315 -17.75 13.05 -17.03
CA GLU A 315 -18.79 12.01 -16.83
C GLU A 315 -19.17 11.27 -18.12
N ALA A 316 -18.89 11.85 -19.30
CA ALA A 316 -19.09 11.21 -20.60
C ALA A 316 -17.87 10.40 -21.06
N GLY A 317 -16.78 10.38 -20.27
CA GLY A 317 -15.52 9.70 -20.58
C GLY A 317 -14.62 10.48 -21.54
N LYS A 318 -14.91 11.77 -21.80
CA LYS A 318 -14.09 12.63 -22.65
C LYS A 318 -12.94 13.24 -21.86
N GLU A 319 -11.77 13.32 -22.47
CA GLU A 319 -10.58 13.93 -21.86
C GLU A 319 -10.81 15.43 -21.56
N ILE A 320 -10.44 15.84 -20.34
CA ILE A 320 -10.40 17.21 -19.85
C ILE A 320 -8.97 17.72 -20.01
N THR A 321 -8.79 18.70 -20.90
CA THR A 321 -7.50 19.36 -21.15
C THR A 321 -7.31 20.65 -20.38
N ASP A 322 -8.42 21.24 -19.90
CA ASP A 322 -8.41 22.51 -19.16
C ASP A 322 -7.78 22.31 -17.77
N THR A 323 -6.98 23.28 -17.35
CA THR A 323 -6.36 23.29 -16.01
C THR A 323 -7.39 23.67 -14.95
N ASP A 324 -7.13 23.29 -13.70
CA ASP A 324 -7.98 23.53 -12.53
C ASP A 324 -9.42 22.99 -12.65
N THR A 325 -9.65 22.15 -13.66
CA THR A 325 -10.92 21.46 -13.87
C THR A 325 -10.88 20.07 -13.26
N VAL A 326 -11.92 19.74 -12.48
CA VAL A 326 -12.01 18.44 -11.79
C VAL A 326 -12.55 17.38 -12.74
N GLY A 327 -11.85 16.26 -12.84
CA GLY A 327 -12.26 15.07 -13.58
C GLY A 327 -11.90 13.78 -12.86
N GLU A 328 -12.39 12.66 -13.35
CA GLU A 328 -11.95 11.35 -12.90
C GLU A 328 -10.53 11.09 -13.39
N LEU A 329 -9.66 10.69 -12.48
CA LEU A 329 -8.26 10.39 -12.79
C LEU A 329 -8.15 9.00 -13.43
N VAL A 330 -7.59 8.95 -14.61
CA VAL A 330 -7.23 7.72 -15.32
C VAL A 330 -5.72 7.65 -15.41
N TYR A 331 -5.18 6.47 -15.14
CA TYR A 331 -3.76 6.19 -15.27
C TYR A 331 -3.49 5.20 -16.40
N TYR A 332 -2.43 5.44 -17.15
CA TYR A 332 -1.91 4.54 -18.18
C TYR A 332 -0.45 4.20 -17.87
N GLY A 333 -0.10 2.92 -17.97
CA GLY A 333 1.27 2.47 -17.74
C GLY A 333 1.40 0.95 -17.82
N ALA A 334 2.60 0.47 -18.15
CA ALA A 334 2.92 -0.96 -18.21
C ALA A 334 2.83 -1.66 -16.83
N ASN A 335 2.80 -0.90 -15.75
CA ASN A 335 2.61 -1.37 -14.39
C ASN A 335 1.13 -1.54 -13.99
N VAL A 336 0.17 -1.19 -14.84
CA VAL A 336 -1.25 -1.50 -14.63
C VAL A 336 -1.44 -3.01 -14.69
N THR A 337 -2.09 -3.56 -13.68
CA THR A 337 -2.19 -5.00 -13.44
C THR A 337 -3.18 -5.70 -14.39
N LEU A 338 -3.10 -7.02 -14.48
CA LEU A 338 -3.94 -7.85 -15.35
C LEU A 338 -5.45 -7.76 -15.03
N GLY A 339 -5.82 -7.31 -13.85
CA GLY A 339 -7.19 -7.26 -13.35
C GLY A 339 -7.33 -7.94 -11.99
N TYR A 340 -8.56 -8.32 -11.64
CA TYR A 340 -8.85 -9.01 -10.39
C TYR A 340 -9.05 -10.52 -10.60
N ALA A 341 -8.84 -11.28 -9.54
CA ALA A 341 -9.36 -12.63 -9.38
C ALA A 341 -10.33 -12.65 -8.18
N GLU A 342 -11.49 -13.26 -8.34
CA GLU A 342 -12.46 -13.51 -7.28
C GLU A 342 -12.45 -14.98 -6.83
N SER A 343 -11.84 -15.83 -7.65
CA SER A 343 -11.63 -17.26 -7.38
C SER A 343 -10.42 -17.79 -8.15
N GLY A 344 -10.03 -19.03 -7.88
CA GLY A 344 -8.98 -19.71 -8.60
C GLY A 344 -9.26 -19.87 -10.12
N ALA A 345 -10.52 -19.92 -10.52
CA ALA A 345 -10.90 -19.99 -11.95
C ALA A 345 -10.49 -18.74 -12.75
N ASP A 346 -10.30 -17.60 -12.07
CA ASP A 346 -9.92 -16.35 -12.73
C ASP A 346 -8.41 -16.23 -13.00
N LEU A 347 -7.60 -17.15 -12.46
CA LEU A 347 -6.14 -17.10 -12.56
C LEU A 347 -5.61 -17.38 -13.96
N VAL A 348 -6.44 -17.96 -14.82
CA VAL A 348 -6.14 -18.23 -16.24
C VAL A 348 -6.35 -17.02 -17.14
N ARG A 349 -7.05 -15.98 -16.66
CA ARG A 349 -7.36 -14.79 -17.46
C ARG A 349 -6.10 -13.99 -17.74
N GLY A 350 -5.99 -13.51 -18.99
CA GLY A 350 -4.95 -12.57 -19.41
C GLY A 350 -5.15 -11.15 -18.89
N ASP A 351 -4.57 -10.19 -19.60
CA ASP A 351 -4.72 -8.77 -19.29
C ASP A 351 -6.12 -8.26 -19.69
N GLU A 352 -6.90 -7.84 -18.68
CA GLU A 352 -8.25 -7.29 -18.87
C GLU A 352 -8.24 -5.74 -18.84
N ARG A 353 -7.10 -5.12 -18.49
CA ARG A 353 -6.98 -3.66 -18.34
C ARG A 353 -6.21 -2.99 -19.46
N HIS A 354 -5.40 -3.73 -20.19
CA HIS A 354 -4.63 -3.24 -21.32
C HIS A 354 -3.85 -1.95 -21.01
N GLY A 355 -3.22 -1.94 -19.83
CA GLY A 355 -2.43 -0.79 -19.38
C GLY A 355 -3.22 0.44 -18.96
N ARG A 356 -4.56 0.38 -18.85
CA ARG A 356 -5.45 1.48 -18.44
C ARG A 356 -6.13 1.20 -17.10
N TYR A 357 -6.10 2.17 -16.19
CA TYR A 357 -6.74 2.07 -14.89
C TYR A 357 -7.55 3.33 -14.55
N GLU A 358 -8.88 3.19 -14.47
CA GLU A 358 -9.78 4.20 -13.90
C GLU A 358 -9.68 4.11 -12.38
N THR A 359 -9.11 5.14 -11.76
CA THR A 359 -8.76 5.08 -10.34
C THR A 359 -9.98 5.22 -9.42
N GLY A 360 -11.05 5.80 -9.92
CA GLY A 360 -12.21 6.22 -9.13
C GLY A 360 -11.89 7.43 -8.23
N ASP A 361 -10.70 7.99 -8.32
CA ASP A 361 -10.34 9.25 -7.66
C ASP A 361 -10.67 10.44 -8.57
N LEU A 362 -11.14 11.52 -7.98
CA LEU A 362 -11.29 12.80 -8.67
C LEU A 362 -10.04 13.64 -8.42
N ALA A 363 -9.52 14.23 -9.48
CA ALA A 363 -8.34 15.06 -9.43
C ALA A 363 -8.49 16.30 -10.31
N GLN A 364 -7.62 17.26 -10.10
CA GLN A 364 -7.42 18.41 -10.96
C GLN A 364 -5.93 18.53 -11.32
N ARG A 365 -5.63 19.16 -12.45
CA ARG A 365 -4.27 19.44 -12.91
C ARG A 365 -4.04 20.95 -12.92
N ASP A 366 -2.98 21.41 -12.27
CA ASP A 366 -2.60 22.83 -12.31
C ASP A 366 -1.89 23.23 -13.62
N ASN A 367 -1.56 24.51 -13.76
CA ASN A 367 -0.91 25.05 -14.95
C ASN A 367 0.53 24.55 -15.15
N ASP A 368 1.17 24.04 -14.09
CA ASP A 368 2.53 23.46 -14.15
C ASP A 368 2.49 21.95 -14.41
N GLY A 369 1.30 21.36 -14.57
CA GLY A 369 1.08 19.95 -14.87
C GLY A 369 1.06 19.03 -13.65
N PHE A 370 1.00 19.57 -12.42
CA PHE A 370 0.90 18.75 -11.21
C PHE A 370 -0.57 18.40 -10.91
N TYR A 371 -0.77 17.16 -10.53
CA TYR A 371 -2.08 16.64 -10.19
C TYR A 371 -2.32 16.67 -8.68
N THR A 372 -3.56 17.02 -8.30
CA THR A 372 -4.02 16.99 -6.91
C THR A 372 -5.30 16.19 -6.82
N VAL A 373 -5.32 15.15 -5.98
CA VAL A 373 -6.55 14.40 -5.67
C VAL A 373 -7.44 15.25 -4.78
N VAL A 374 -8.66 15.50 -5.24
CA VAL A 374 -9.66 16.32 -4.55
C VAL A 374 -10.77 15.49 -3.90
N GLY A 375 -10.90 14.21 -4.28
CA GLY A 375 -11.89 13.31 -3.68
C GLY A 375 -11.97 11.95 -4.36
N ARG A 376 -13.01 11.17 -4.01
CA ARG A 376 -13.31 9.89 -4.64
C ARG A 376 -14.70 9.89 -5.27
N LYS A 377 -14.82 9.35 -6.50
CA LYS A 377 -16.08 9.27 -7.25
C LYS A 377 -17.18 8.56 -6.45
N ARG A 378 -16.84 7.53 -5.67
CA ARG A 378 -17.78 6.76 -4.82
C ARG A 378 -17.99 7.34 -3.41
N ARG A 379 -17.32 8.45 -3.06
CA ARG A 379 -17.45 9.13 -1.77
C ARG A 379 -18.14 10.48 -1.88
N PHE A 380 -19.14 10.54 -2.78
CA PHE A 380 -20.08 11.66 -2.89
C PHE A 380 -21.47 11.16 -2.56
N LEU A 381 -22.20 11.97 -1.84
CA LEU A 381 -23.63 11.83 -1.67
C LEU A 381 -24.33 12.94 -2.43
N LYS A 382 -25.51 12.67 -2.97
CA LYS A 382 -26.41 13.71 -3.46
C LYS A 382 -27.24 14.21 -2.27
N MET A 383 -26.90 15.38 -1.76
CA MET A 383 -27.57 16.01 -0.65
C MET A 383 -28.54 17.07 -1.19
N PHE A 384 -29.83 16.76 -1.27
CA PHE A 384 -30.87 17.64 -1.83
C PHE A 384 -30.48 18.21 -3.21
N GLY A 385 -29.98 17.35 -4.09
CA GLY A 385 -29.56 17.69 -5.45
C GLY A 385 -28.15 18.29 -5.56
N LYS A 386 -27.46 18.57 -4.44
CA LYS A 386 -26.06 19.01 -4.44
C LYS A 386 -25.14 17.82 -4.23
N ARG A 387 -24.08 17.70 -5.03
CA ARG A 387 -23.04 16.69 -4.85
C ARG A 387 -22.11 17.10 -3.70
N THR A 388 -22.09 16.34 -2.61
CA THR A 388 -21.32 16.60 -1.42
C THR A 388 -20.19 15.58 -1.28
N ASN A 389 -18.95 16.07 -1.21
CA ASN A 389 -17.76 15.23 -1.04
C ASN A 389 -17.54 14.92 0.45
N LEU A 390 -17.62 13.67 0.83
CA LEU A 390 -17.47 13.23 2.22
C LEU A 390 -16.07 13.48 2.79
N GLN A 391 -15.02 13.43 1.97
CA GLN A 391 -13.66 13.72 2.41
C GLN A 391 -13.46 15.21 2.68
N GLU A 392 -14.11 16.06 1.89
CA GLU A 392 -14.12 17.50 2.12
C GLU A 392 -14.85 17.86 3.43
N VAL A 393 -15.97 17.19 3.70
CA VAL A 393 -16.68 17.35 4.97
C VAL A 393 -15.79 16.94 6.14
N GLU A 394 -15.11 15.80 6.06
CA GLU A 394 -14.13 15.38 7.09
C GLU A 394 -13.01 16.42 7.29
N HIS A 395 -12.52 17.00 6.20
CA HIS A 395 -11.49 18.02 6.24
C HIS A 395 -11.98 19.31 6.92
N ILE A 396 -13.17 19.79 6.54
CA ILE A 396 -13.82 20.97 7.14
C ILE A 396 -14.02 20.77 8.65
N LEU A 397 -14.46 19.57 9.06
CA LEU A 397 -14.64 19.25 10.47
C LEU A 397 -13.31 19.28 11.23
N ARG A 398 -12.24 18.70 10.69
CA ARG A 398 -10.90 18.75 11.31
C ARG A 398 -10.34 20.17 11.40
N GLN A 399 -10.58 20.99 10.38
CA GLN A 399 -10.16 22.40 10.43
C GLN A 399 -10.85 23.19 11.52
N HIS A 400 -12.13 22.92 11.80
CA HIS A 400 -12.92 23.67 12.78
C HIS A 400 -12.72 23.17 14.20
N PHE A 401 -12.75 21.85 14.41
CA PHE A 401 -12.69 21.22 15.74
C PHE A 401 -11.27 20.78 16.15
N GLY A 402 -10.27 20.98 15.29
CA GLY A 402 -8.88 20.63 15.57
C GLY A 402 -8.56 19.14 15.42
N GLU A 403 -7.71 18.59 16.28
CA GLU A 403 -7.28 17.20 16.24
C GLU A 403 -8.40 16.24 16.66
N ILE A 404 -9.35 15.98 15.76
CA ILE A 404 -10.44 15.02 15.96
C ILE A 404 -10.28 13.78 15.06
N GLU A 405 -10.68 12.63 15.59
CA GLU A 405 -10.94 11.46 14.74
C GLU A 405 -12.35 11.56 14.19
N VAL A 406 -12.48 11.70 12.86
CA VAL A 406 -13.77 11.83 12.18
C VAL A 406 -13.79 11.01 10.91
N ALA A 407 -14.90 10.34 10.65
CA ALA A 407 -15.22 9.67 9.41
C ALA A 407 -16.65 10.01 8.98
N CYS A 408 -16.83 10.26 7.68
CA CYS A 408 -18.13 10.53 7.09
C CYS A 408 -18.55 9.37 6.18
N ALA A 409 -19.78 8.91 6.30
CA ALA A 409 -20.39 7.93 5.42
C ALA A 409 -21.89 8.26 5.26
N GLY A 410 -22.65 7.51 4.47
CA GLY A 410 -24.08 7.74 4.38
C GLY A 410 -24.69 7.28 3.09
N ILE A 411 -25.93 7.68 2.91
CA ILE A 411 -26.76 7.50 1.71
C ILE A 411 -27.19 8.88 1.21
N ASP A 412 -27.70 8.95 -0.01
CA ASP A 412 -28.20 10.23 -0.55
C ASP A 412 -29.23 10.85 0.43
N ASP A 413 -29.10 12.16 0.62
CA ASP A 413 -29.87 12.99 1.54
C ASP A 413 -29.69 12.74 3.03
N ASN A 414 -28.85 11.77 3.44
CA ASN A 414 -28.51 11.54 4.84
C ASN A 414 -27.02 11.23 5.03
N LEU A 415 -26.28 12.19 5.54
CA LEU A 415 -24.85 12.09 5.83
C LEU A 415 -24.61 11.78 7.30
N TYR A 416 -24.01 10.62 7.58
CA TYR A 416 -23.59 10.20 8.91
C TYR A 416 -22.16 10.67 9.19
N ILE A 417 -21.95 11.28 10.35
CA ILE A 417 -20.68 11.77 10.82
C ILE A 417 -20.32 11.04 12.10
N PHE A 418 -19.24 10.27 12.08
CA PHE A 418 -18.74 9.49 13.20
C PHE A 418 -17.55 10.18 13.81
N VAL A 419 -17.61 10.41 15.14
CA VAL A 419 -16.53 10.99 15.94
C VAL A 419 -16.27 10.12 17.17
N THR A 420 -15.10 10.30 17.81
CA THR A 420 -14.75 9.59 19.05
C THR A 420 -14.94 10.43 20.31
N GLN A 421 -15.43 11.65 20.18
CA GLN A 421 -15.64 12.65 21.24
C GLN A 421 -17.12 12.99 21.33
N GLU A 422 -17.79 12.58 22.40
CA GLU A 422 -19.24 12.72 22.57
C GLU A 422 -19.68 14.20 22.65
N GLU A 423 -18.85 15.05 23.22
CA GLU A 423 -19.10 16.49 23.36
C GLU A 423 -19.24 17.22 22.03
N LEU A 424 -18.70 16.69 20.94
CA LEU A 424 -18.77 17.32 19.61
C LEU A 424 -20.08 17.01 18.86
N VAL A 425 -20.76 15.94 19.22
CA VAL A 425 -21.96 15.47 18.50
C VAL A 425 -23.02 16.57 18.32
N PRO A 426 -23.39 17.35 19.35
CA PRO A 426 -24.42 18.37 19.20
C PRO A 426 -23.99 19.58 18.35
N GLU A 427 -22.68 19.80 18.17
CA GLU A 427 -22.14 20.97 17.47
C GLU A 427 -21.97 20.71 15.96
N ILE A 428 -21.78 19.46 15.54
CA ILE A 428 -21.42 19.08 14.17
C ILE A 428 -22.53 19.44 13.17
N ALA A 429 -23.77 19.02 13.39
CA ALA A 429 -24.86 19.24 12.46
C ALA A 429 -25.19 20.73 12.26
N PRO A 430 -25.28 21.57 13.31
CA PRO A 430 -25.43 23.03 13.15
C PRO A 430 -24.27 23.67 12.38
N PHE A 431 -23.04 23.29 12.68
CA PHE A 431 -21.85 23.78 11.98
C PHE A 431 -21.87 23.45 10.49
N LEU A 432 -22.08 22.18 10.14
CA LEU A 432 -22.14 21.75 8.74
C LEU A 432 -23.32 22.36 7.99
N SER A 433 -24.48 22.54 8.65
CA SER A 433 -25.63 23.22 8.07
C SER A 433 -25.29 24.65 7.66
N ALA A 434 -24.65 25.40 8.53
CA ALA A 434 -24.19 26.76 8.25
C ALA A 434 -23.11 26.79 7.14
N LYS A 435 -22.15 25.85 7.18
CA LYS A 435 -21.01 25.84 6.27
C LYS A 435 -21.37 25.39 4.85
N LEU A 436 -22.24 24.38 4.70
CA LEU A 436 -22.60 23.76 3.43
C LEU A 436 -23.91 24.32 2.85
N GLY A 437 -24.66 25.10 3.63
CA GLY A 437 -25.97 25.64 3.23
C GLY A 437 -26.99 24.53 2.97
N LEU A 438 -26.97 23.47 3.77
CA LEU A 438 -27.91 22.36 3.77
C LEU A 438 -28.71 22.35 5.07
N HIS A 439 -29.94 21.84 5.02
CA HIS A 439 -30.77 21.72 6.22
C HIS A 439 -30.13 20.77 7.23
N HIS A 440 -30.27 21.04 8.53
CA HIS A 440 -29.64 20.25 9.61
C HIS A 440 -30.07 18.79 9.61
N SER A 441 -31.27 18.47 9.11
CA SER A 441 -31.76 17.08 8.96
C SER A 441 -30.96 16.22 7.95
N ALA A 442 -30.09 16.86 7.17
CA ALA A 442 -29.18 16.18 6.27
C ALA A 442 -28.01 15.48 6.98
N PHE A 443 -27.81 15.77 8.27
CA PHE A 443 -26.65 15.37 9.03
C PHE A 443 -27.04 14.59 10.28
N THR A 444 -26.51 13.39 10.42
CA THR A 444 -26.63 12.55 11.62
C THR A 444 -25.22 12.38 12.23
N ALA A 445 -24.93 13.07 13.33
CA ALA A 445 -23.66 12.92 14.04
C ALA A 445 -23.79 11.88 15.16
N GLN A 446 -22.81 10.99 15.27
CA GLN A 446 -22.78 9.92 16.26
C GLN A 446 -21.39 9.79 16.87
N CYS A 447 -21.32 9.53 18.18
CA CYS A 447 -20.10 9.13 18.86
C CYS A 447 -19.95 7.60 18.81
N ILE A 448 -18.76 7.14 18.37
CA ILE A 448 -18.39 5.72 18.40
C ILE A 448 -17.07 5.55 19.14
N ALA A 449 -16.84 4.38 19.72
CA ALA A 449 -15.66 4.11 20.56
C ALA A 449 -14.33 4.32 19.79
N SER A 450 -14.30 3.98 18.52
CA SER A 450 -13.14 4.21 17.63
C SER A 450 -13.57 4.17 16.17
N ILE A 451 -12.89 4.96 15.32
CA ILE A 451 -13.06 4.87 13.86
C ILE A 451 -12.37 3.59 13.36
N PRO A 452 -13.10 2.66 12.70
CA PRO A 452 -12.51 1.42 12.22
C PRO A 452 -11.40 1.70 11.18
N LYS A 453 -10.22 1.11 11.37
CA LYS A 453 -9.06 1.27 10.50
C LYS A 453 -8.42 -0.09 10.20
N ASN A 454 -7.91 -0.26 9.00
CA ASN A 454 -7.12 -1.44 8.65
C ASN A 454 -5.68 -1.34 9.19
N ALA A 455 -4.88 -2.41 9.00
CA ALA A 455 -3.48 -2.47 9.43
C ALA A 455 -2.59 -1.35 8.85
N SER A 456 -2.96 -0.76 7.71
CA SER A 456 -2.27 0.40 7.10
C SER A 456 -2.83 1.76 7.57
N GLY A 457 -3.70 1.79 8.59
CA GLY A 457 -4.26 3.01 9.16
C GLY A 457 -5.35 3.68 8.32
N LYS A 458 -5.86 3.02 7.27
CA LYS A 458 -6.96 3.54 6.44
C LYS A 458 -8.31 3.21 7.07
N THR A 459 -9.23 4.19 7.08
CA THR A 459 -10.61 4.00 7.55
C THR A 459 -11.35 2.95 6.73
N ILE A 460 -12.02 2.02 7.41
CA ILE A 460 -12.86 0.97 6.81
C ILE A 460 -14.30 1.47 6.84
N TYR A 461 -14.68 2.30 5.84
CA TYR A 461 -16.00 2.96 5.81
C TYR A 461 -17.18 2.00 5.81
N ARG A 462 -17.03 0.80 5.27
CA ARG A 462 -18.10 -0.22 5.28
C ARG A 462 -18.49 -0.65 6.69
N GLU A 463 -17.53 -0.70 7.60
CA GLU A 463 -17.83 -1.05 9.00
C GLU A 463 -18.63 0.04 9.73
N LEU A 464 -18.72 1.27 9.16
CA LEU A 464 -19.54 2.34 9.67
C LEU A 464 -21.02 2.18 9.30
N GLU A 465 -21.33 1.38 8.27
CA GLU A 465 -22.73 1.14 7.81
C GLU A 465 -23.59 0.47 8.89
N GLN A 466 -22.99 -0.30 9.80
CA GLN A 466 -23.68 -0.91 10.93
C GLN A 466 -24.28 0.08 11.94
N TYR A 467 -23.82 1.34 11.89
CA TYR A 467 -24.27 2.42 12.75
C TYR A 467 -25.33 3.32 12.09
N TYR A 468 -25.75 3.02 10.85
CA TYR A 468 -26.83 3.77 10.23
C TYR A 468 -28.14 3.42 10.92
N ASP A 469 -28.88 4.44 11.33
CA ASP A 469 -30.24 4.27 11.79
C ASP A 469 -31.10 3.91 10.55
N VAL A 470 -31.57 2.67 10.51
CA VAL A 470 -32.43 2.14 9.45
C VAL A 470 -33.88 2.36 9.82
#